data_c9e537f76c51cf2c869f10319d7681b0
#
_entry.id   c9e537f76c51cf2c869f10319d7681b0
#
_cell.length_a   1.000
_cell.length_b   1.000
_cell.length_c   1.000
_cell.angle_alpha   90.00
_cell.angle_beta   90.00
_cell.angle_gamma   90.00
#
_symmetry.space_group_name_H-M   'P 1'
#
loop_
_entity.id
_entity.type
_entity.pdbx_description
1 polymer ?
#
loop_
_entity_poly.entity_id
_entity_poly.type
_entity_poly.pdbx_seq_one_letter_code
_entity_poly.pdbx_strand_id
1 'polypeptide(L)'
;TWLTFMKNRLEIARDLLSPDGSLYVHLDFNEVHYCKVLLDEIFGRGNFQREIVWRIGWVSGYKTAAKNWIRNHDTILFYTRQNLSFTKEYIPYPEGYVRRDGNPPEGEGYAIEDTWNCSEIDKLDSIQIKSFDQEKTGFLTQKNEALLRRIIFSATGEGDIVLDFCAGSGTTGAVAHKMKRQYIMVE
;
A
#
# COMPACT_ATOMS: atom_id res chain seq x y z
N THR A 1 -7.17 13.66 20.53
CA THR A 1 -5.92 13.03 20.05
C THR A 1 -6.06 12.61 18.59
N TRP A 2 -4.93 12.32 17.89
CA TRP A 2 -4.95 11.78 16.53
C TRP A 2 -5.74 10.46 16.46
N LEU A 3 -5.56 9.56 17.41
CA LEU A 3 -6.30 8.29 17.46
C LEU A 3 -7.82 8.51 17.61
N THR A 4 -8.26 9.48 18.41
CA THR A 4 -9.70 9.81 18.53
C THR A 4 -10.26 10.31 17.19
N PHE A 5 -9.48 11.12 16.47
CA PHE A 5 -9.84 11.59 15.13
C PHE A 5 -9.95 10.44 14.13
N MET A 6 -9.03 9.47 14.17
CA MET A 6 -9.02 8.30 13.28
C MET A 6 -10.11 7.30 13.62
N LYS A 7 -10.44 7.09 14.90
CA LYS A 7 -11.40 6.07 15.34
C LYS A 7 -12.72 6.18 14.59
N ASN A 8 -13.37 7.33 14.63
CA ASN A 8 -14.67 7.52 13.97
C ASN A 8 -14.61 7.28 12.46
N ARG A 9 -13.50 7.66 11.82
CA ARG A 9 -13.30 7.47 10.38
C ARG A 9 -13.12 6.01 10.01
N LEU A 10 -12.38 5.28 10.82
CA LEU A 10 -12.15 3.85 10.63
C LEU A 10 -13.41 3.02 10.90
N GLU A 11 -14.24 3.42 11.87
CA GLU A 11 -15.55 2.80 12.12
C GLU A 11 -16.48 3.01 10.92
N ILE A 12 -16.57 4.24 10.38
CA ILE A 12 -17.34 4.52 9.17
C ILE A 12 -16.78 3.75 7.96
N ALA A 13 -15.46 3.73 7.79
CA ALA A 13 -14.82 2.99 6.71
C ALA A 13 -15.17 1.50 6.75
N ARG A 14 -15.13 0.87 7.95
CA ARG A 14 -15.57 -0.52 8.12
C ARG A 14 -17.02 -0.72 7.69
N ASP A 15 -17.91 0.20 8.06
CA ASP A 15 -19.35 0.07 7.77
C ASP A 15 -19.67 0.26 6.28
N LEU A 16 -18.87 1.06 5.59
CA LEU A 16 -18.98 1.30 4.14
C LEU A 16 -18.39 0.17 3.29
N LEU A 17 -17.43 -0.60 3.80
CA LEU A 17 -16.82 -1.70 3.07
C LEU A 17 -17.84 -2.80 2.74
N SER A 18 -17.75 -3.37 1.53
CA SER A 18 -18.43 -4.63 1.18
C SER A 18 -17.92 -5.79 2.04
N PRO A 19 -18.64 -6.90 2.14
CA PRO A 19 -18.19 -8.05 2.93
C PRO A 19 -16.81 -8.59 2.53
N ASP A 20 -16.42 -8.46 1.28
CA ASP A 20 -15.12 -8.81 0.70
C ASP A 20 -14.19 -7.60 0.52
N GLY A 21 -14.60 -6.42 1.00
CA GLY A 21 -13.85 -5.19 0.92
C GLY A 21 -12.58 -5.19 1.78
N SER A 22 -11.59 -4.46 1.33
CA SER A 22 -10.26 -4.34 1.92
C SER A 22 -9.96 -2.92 2.36
N LEU A 23 -9.24 -2.77 3.46
CA LEU A 23 -8.71 -1.51 3.97
C LEU A 23 -7.19 -1.55 4.00
N TYR A 24 -6.55 -0.52 3.43
CA TYR A 24 -5.12 -0.29 3.53
C TYR A 24 -4.86 1.04 4.25
N VAL A 25 -4.07 1.01 5.30
CA VAL A 25 -3.73 2.21 6.09
C VAL A 25 -2.22 2.39 6.09
N HIS A 26 -1.75 3.43 5.42
CA HIS A 26 -0.33 3.79 5.34
C HIS A 26 0.02 4.80 6.43
N LEU A 27 0.98 4.45 7.26
CA LEU A 27 1.42 5.27 8.39
C LEU A 27 2.93 5.20 8.57
N ASP A 28 3.47 6.24 9.23
CA ASP A 28 4.83 6.25 9.69
C ASP A 28 4.98 5.51 11.05
N PHE A 29 6.20 5.40 11.51
CA PHE A 29 6.56 4.70 12.76
C PHE A 29 5.96 5.32 14.03
N ASN A 30 5.52 6.57 14.01
CA ASN A 30 4.98 7.22 15.19
C ASN A 30 3.58 6.71 15.54
N GLU A 31 2.75 6.49 14.52
CA GLU A 31 1.32 6.23 14.71
C GLU A 31 0.91 4.78 14.37
N VAL A 32 1.72 4.07 13.58
CA VAL A 32 1.32 2.75 13.04
C VAL A 32 0.95 1.73 14.13
N HIS A 33 1.72 1.66 15.19
CA HIS A 33 1.49 0.66 16.24
C HIS A 33 0.23 0.95 17.05
N TYR A 34 -0.04 2.20 17.33
CA TYR A 34 -1.28 2.62 18.01
C TYR A 34 -2.49 2.44 17.11
N CYS A 35 -2.36 2.76 15.84
CA CYS A 35 -3.41 2.55 14.85
C CYS A 35 -3.70 1.06 14.65
N LYS A 36 -2.68 0.20 14.68
CA LYS A 36 -2.85 -1.26 14.62
C LYS A 36 -3.74 -1.78 15.74
N VAL A 37 -3.53 -1.33 16.98
CA VAL A 37 -4.37 -1.72 18.12
C VAL A 37 -5.81 -1.25 17.92
N LEU A 38 -6.00 -0.02 17.46
CA LEU A 38 -7.31 0.54 17.15
C LEU A 38 -8.03 -0.22 16.03
N LEU A 39 -7.31 -0.60 14.98
CA LEU A 39 -7.85 -1.40 13.88
C LEU A 39 -8.24 -2.81 14.33
N ASP A 40 -7.47 -3.43 15.23
CA ASP A 40 -7.83 -4.71 15.84
C ASP A 40 -9.13 -4.63 16.65
N GLU A 41 -9.37 -3.50 17.35
CA GLU A 41 -10.62 -3.24 18.07
C GLU A 41 -11.81 -3.09 17.11
N ILE A 42 -11.62 -2.35 16.00
CA ILE A 42 -12.70 -2.01 15.06
C ILE A 42 -13.01 -3.17 14.10
N PHE A 43 -12.00 -3.75 13.48
CA PHE A 43 -12.14 -4.77 12.45
C PHE A 43 -12.09 -6.20 13.00
N GLY A 44 -11.53 -6.38 14.20
CA GLY A 44 -11.21 -7.68 14.77
C GLY A 44 -9.84 -8.21 14.29
N ARG A 45 -9.08 -8.83 15.20
CA ARG A 45 -7.73 -9.36 14.92
C ARG A 45 -7.72 -10.42 13.82
N GLY A 46 -8.80 -11.20 13.67
CA GLY A 46 -8.93 -12.23 12.64
C GLY A 46 -9.02 -11.65 11.21
N ASN A 47 -9.34 -10.39 11.06
CA ASN A 47 -9.44 -9.69 9.79
C ASN A 47 -8.15 -8.95 9.40
N PHE A 48 -7.13 -8.97 10.26
CA PHE A 48 -5.79 -8.50 9.92
C PHE A 48 -5.13 -9.48 8.96
N GLN A 49 -4.81 -9.01 7.76
CA GLN A 49 -4.21 -9.83 6.72
C GLN A 49 -2.69 -9.73 6.71
N ARG A 50 -2.15 -8.50 6.73
CA ARG A 50 -0.70 -8.31 6.61
C ARG A 50 -0.24 -6.94 7.09
N GLU A 51 0.97 -6.90 7.62
CA GLU A 51 1.80 -5.72 7.70
C GLU A 51 2.73 -5.69 6.49
N ILE A 52 2.70 -4.61 5.73
CA ILE A 52 3.54 -4.41 4.57
C ILE A 52 4.58 -3.36 4.91
N VAL A 53 5.85 -3.72 4.74
CA VAL A 53 7.00 -2.83 4.95
C VAL A 53 7.36 -2.20 3.62
N TRP A 54 7.09 -0.90 3.47
CA TRP A 54 7.44 -0.17 2.26
C TRP A 54 8.73 0.63 2.45
N ARG A 55 9.80 0.19 1.80
CA ARG A 55 11.11 0.86 1.87
C ARG A 55 11.10 2.19 1.15
N ILE A 56 11.78 3.19 1.77
CA ILE A 56 11.91 4.55 1.25
C ILE A 56 12.85 4.62 0.02
N GLY A 57 13.62 3.57 -0.25
CA GLY A 57 14.54 3.50 -1.38
C GLY A 57 15.94 3.97 -1.00
N TRP A 58 16.19 5.27 -0.96
CA TRP A 58 17.50 5.79 -0.58
C TRP A 58 17.44 6.66 0.68
N VAL A 59 18.51 6.65 1.42
CA VAL A 59 18.70 7.50 2.59
C VAL A 59 19.77 8.54 2.26
N SER A 60 19.45 9.82 2.41
CA SER A 60 20.36 10.91 2.11
C SER A 60 20.24 12.06 3.11
N GLY A 61 21.24 12.94 3.09
CA GLY A 61 21.24 14.20 3.82
C GLY A 61 21.11 14.02 5.33
N TYR A 62 20.23 14.79 5.95
CA TYR A 62 20.08 14.86 7.40
C TYR A 62 19.73 13.51 8.07
N LYS A 63 19.16 12.58 7.34
CA LYS A 63 18.83 11.25 7.88
C LYS A 63 20.08 10.46 8.29
N THR A 64 21.20 10.69 7.62
CA THR A 64 22.48 10.02 7.94
C THR A 64 23.11 10.51 9.25
N ALA A 65 22.65 11.63 9.80
CA ALA A 65 23.10 12.18 11.07
C ALA A 65 22.39 11.54 12.29
N ALA A 66 21.48 10.58 12.08
CA ALA A 66 20.79 9.88 13.16
C ALA A 66 21.80 9.17 14.08
N LYS A 67 21.57 9.28 15.40
CA LYS A 67 22.43 8.63 16.42
C LYS A 67 22.08 7.16 16.66
N ASN A 68 21.03 6.65 16.03
CA ASN A 68 20.56 5.28 16.11
C ASN A 68 20.34 4.72 14.70
N TRP A 69 19.62 3.60 14.60
CA TRP A 69 19.28 3.00 13.30
C TRP A 69 18.52 3.98 12.40
N ILE A 70 19.01 4.13 11.18
CA ILE A 70 18.40 5.05 10.20
C ILE A 70 17.09 4.47 9.72
N ARG A 71 15.98 5.21 9.92
CA ARG A 71 14.67 4.82 9.41
C ARG A 71 14.67 4.82 7.89
N ASN A 72 14.26 3.70 7.29
CA ASN A 72 14.20 3.54 5.84
C ASN A 72 12.93 2.82 5.36
N HIS A 73 11.84 2.89 6.10
CA HIS A 73 10.55 2.36 5.66
C HIS A 73 9.37 3.09 6.31
N ASP A 74 8.21 2.94 5.70
CA ASP A 74 6.90 3.16 6.28
C ASP A 74 6.13 1.84 6.29
N THR A 75 5.04 1.80 7.03
CA THR A 75 4.22 0.60 7.20
C THR A 75 2.84 0.81 6.58
N ILE A 76 2.34 -0.21 5.90
CA ILE A 76 0.96 -0.27 5.44
C ILE A 76 0.28 -1.46 6.12
N LEU A 77 -0.81 -1.19 6.85
CA LEU A 77 -1.63 -2.20 7.49
C LEU A 77 -2.75 -2.62 6.55
N PHE A 78 -2.88 -3.92 6.31
CA PHE A 78 -3.90 -4.49 5.44
C PHE A 78 -4.92 -5.29 6.24
N TYR A 79 -6.20 -4.90 6.13
CA TYR A 79 -7.34 -5.55 6.75
C TYR A 79 -8.40 -5.88 5.71
N THR A 80 -9.20 -6.91 5.99
CA THR A 80 -10.47 -7.18 5.29
C THR A 80 -11.64 -6.90 6.21
N ARG A 81 -12.85 -6.76 5.63
CA ARG A 81 -14.06 -6.65 6.45
C ARG A 81 -14.49 -8.01 7.00
N GLN A 82 -14.64 -9.01 6.14
CA GLN A 82 -15.07 -10.39 6.49
C GLN A 82 -14.30 -11.42 5.68
N ASN A 83 -14.33 -11.32 4.36
CA ASN A 83 -13.71 -12.26 3.45
C ASN A 83 -12.50 -11.62 2.76
N LEU A 84 -11.53 -12.42 2.40
CA LEU A 84 -10.38 -11.98 1.62
C LEU A 84 -10.67 -12.17 0.12
N SER A 85 -10.81 -11.05 -0.60
CA SER A 85 -10.69 -11.03 -2.06
C SER A 85 -9.34 -10.43 -2.42
N PHE A 86 -8.46 -11.21 -3.06
CA PHE A 86 -7.08 -10.80 -3.30
C PHE A 86 -6.51 -11.39 -4.59
N THR A 87 -6.04 -10.52 -5.46
CA THR A 87 -5.31 -10.89 -6.69
C THR A 87 -3.82 -10.73 -6.45
N LYS A 88 -3.07 -11.83 -6.57
CA LYS A 88 -1.61 -11.79 -6.45
C LYS A 88 -0.97 -11.09 -7.65
N GLU A 89 0.01 -10.27 -7.38
CA GLU A 89 0.90 -9.70 -8.41
C GLU A 89 2.20 -10.52 -8.43
N TYR A 90 2.75 -10.74 -9.64
CA TYR A 90 3.96 -11.54 -9.84
C TYR A 90 5.05 -10.72 -10.53
N ILE A 91 6.29 -11.01 -10.16
CA ILE A 91 7.49 -10.54 -10.87
C ILE A 91 7.90 -11.68 -11.81
N PRO A 92 7.92 -11.46 -13.14
CA PRO A 92 8.28 -12.50 -14.09
C PRO A 92 9.64 -13.12 -13.77
N TYR A 93 9.77 -14.42 -13.99
CA TYR A 93 11.07 -15.08 -13.87
C TYR A 93 12.09 -14.47 -14.85
N PRO A 94 13.36 -14.30 -14.43
CA PRO A 94 14.42 -13.90 -15.34
C PRO A 94 14.55 -14.87 -16.52
N GLU A 95 14.98 -14.37 -17.65
CA GLU A 95 15.28 -15.23 -18.81
C GLU A 95 16.31 -16.29 -18.45
N GLY A 96 16.05 -17.54 -18.82
CA GLY A 96 16.91 -18.68 -18.52
C GLY A 96 16.82 -19.18 -17.06
N TYR A 97 15.89 -18.67 -16.26
CA TYR A 97 15.69 -19.17 -14.90
C TYR A 97 15.31 -20.65 -14.90
N VAL A 98 15.99 -21.42 -14.07
CA VAL A 98 15.72 -22.84 -13.82
C VAL A 98 15.51 -23.04 -12.32
N ARG A 99 14.53 -23.84 -11.95
CA ARG A 99 14.26 -24.18 -10.55
C ARG A 99 15.43 -24.95 -9.95
N ARG A 100 15.52 -24.92 -8.61
CA ARG A 100 16.59 -25.61 -7.86
C ARG A 100 16.64 -27.13 -8.13
N ASP A 101 15.51 -27.73 -8.53
CA ASP A 101 15.38 -29.13 -8.89
C ASP A 101 15.75 -29.42 -10.38
N GLY A 102 16.19 -28.42 -11.12
CA GLY A 102 16.55 -28.48 -12.52
C GLY A 102 15.38 -28.41 -13.51
N ASN A 103 14.15 -28.31 -13.01
CA ASN A 103 12.96 -28.21 -13.84
C ASN A 103 12.69 -26.76 -14.31
N PRO A 104 11.96 -26.55 -15.42
CA PRO A 104 11.46 -25.24 -15.81
C PRO A 104 10.58 -24.63 -14.70
N PRO A 105 10.53 -23.30 -14.60
CA PRO A 105 9.63 -22.66 -13.68
C PRO A 105 8.17 -22.91 -14.05
N GLU A 106 7.31 -23.00 -13.03
CA GLU A 106 5.87 -23.09 -13.18
C GLU A 106 5.20 -21.79 -12.74
N GLY A 107 4.13 -21.39 -13.43
CA GLY A 107 3.38 -20.18 -13.11
C GLY A 107 3.98 -18.90 -13.70
N GLU A 108 3.49 -17.75 -13.23
CA GLU A 108 3.72 -16.44 -13.84
C GLU A 108 5.03 -15.77 -13.38
N GLY A 109 5.59 -16.20 -12.26
CA GLY A 109 6.77 -15.56 -11.66
C GLY A 109 6.84 -15.73 -10.15
N TYR A 110 7.67 -14.90 -9.51
CA TYR A 110 7.73 -14.78 -8.06
C TYR A 110 6.55 -13.94 -7.57
N ALA A 111 5.74 -14.47 -6.65
CA ALA A 111 4.72 -13.66 -6.00
C ALA A 111 5.38 -12.50 -5.21
N ILE A 112 4.81 -11.30 -5.33
CA ILE A 112 5.29 -10.15 -4.56
C ILE A 112 5.03 -10.40 -3.08
N GLU A 113 6.08 -10.20 -2.29
CA GLU A 113 6.09 -10.37 -0.84
C GLU A 113 5.53 -9.11 -0.12
N ASP A 114 5.54 -9.15 1.21
CA ASP A 114 5.10 -8.03 2.07
C ASP A 114 6.20 -7.00 2.39
N THR A 115 7.40 -7.19 1.83
CA THR A 115 8.48 -6.21 1.88
C THR A 115 8.67 -5.57 0.52
N TRP A 116 8.19 -4.34 0.38
CA TRP A 116 8.19 -3.61 -0.89
C TRP A 116 9.42 -2.72 -1.01
N ASN A 117 10.21 -2.99 -2.02
CA ASN A 117 11.42 -2.23 -2.30
C ASN A 117 11.20 -1.27 -3.47
N CYS A 118 11.82 -0.10 -3.39
CA CYS A 118 12.01 0.77 -4.54
C CYS A 118 13.09 0.14 -5.43
N SER A 119 12.69 -0.53 -6.50
CA SER A 119 13.60 -1.15 -7.46
C SER A 119 12.94 -1.33 -8.81
N GLU A 120 13.75 -1.47 -9.87
CA GLU A 120 13.25 -1.76 -11.21
C GLU A 120 12.56 -3.14 -11.29
N ILE A 121 13.01 -4.09 -10.45
CA ILE A 121 12.42 -5.43 -10.38
C ILE A 121 11.03 -5.36 -9.77
N ASP A 122 10.88 -4.68 -8.62
CA ASP A 122 9.59 -4.54 -7.93
C ASP A 122 8.63 -3.61 -8.66
N LYS A 123 9.13 -2.81 -9.62
CA LYS A 123 8.36 -1.78 -10.33
C LYS A 123 7.61 -0.83 -9.39
N LEU A 124 8.21 -0.55 -8.25
CA LEU A 124 7.69 0.34 -7.24
C LEU A 124 8.67 1.48 -6.99
N ASP A 125 8.14 2.69 -7.03
CA ASP A 125 8.92 3.89 -6.77
C ASP A 125 9.18 4.11 -5.28
N SER A 126 10.16 4.96 -4.99
CA SER A 126 10.42 5.44 -3.64
C SER A 126 9.19 6.15 -3.08
N ILE A 127 9.06 6.15 -1.75
CA ILE A 127 8.06 6.94 -1.03
C ILE A 127 8.09 8.43 -1.41
N GLN A 128 9.26 8.93 -1.82
CA GLN A 128 9.45 10.31 -2.25
C GLN A 128 9.41 10.39 -3.78
N ILE A 129 8.41 11.09 -4.29
CA ILE A 129 8.33 11.41 -5.71
C ILE A 129 9.47 12.35 -6.08
N LYS A 130 10.21 12.00 -7.12
CA LYS A 130 11.35 12.81 -7.60
C LYS A 130 10.86 14.20 -8.01
N SER A 131 11.70 15.23 -7.81
CA SER A 131 11.32 16.62 -8.08
C SER A 131 11.00 16.92 -9.55
N PHE A 132 11.51 16.10 -10.46
CA PHE A 132 11.30 16.19 -11.92
C PHE A 132 10.29 15.16 -12.45
N ASP A 133 9.61 14.42 -11.58
CA ASP A 133 8.61 13.44 -12.00
C ASP A 133 7.37 14.13 -12.54
N GLN A 134 6.83 13.61 -13.64
CA GLN A 134 5.64 14.15 -14.31
C GLN A 134 4.37 13.99 -13.49
N GLU A 135 4.30 12.98 -12.61
CA GLU A 135 3.16 12.79 -11.72
C GLU A 135 3.12 13.78 -10.55
N LYS A 136 4.18 14.58 -10.35
CA LYS A 136 4.30 15.47 -9.21
C LYS A 136 3.33 16.65 -9.29
N THR A 137 2.37 16.69 -8.36
CA THR A 137 1.38 17.79 -8.26
C THR A 137 1.85 18.96 -7.37
N GLY A 138 2.94 18.78 -6.61
CA GLY A 138 3.39 19.76 -5.60
C GLY A 138 2.79 19.55 -4.22
N PHE A 139 1.89 18.59 -4.05
CA PHE A 139 1.35 18.24 -2.73
C PHE A 139 2.42 17.54 -1.87
N LEU A 140 2.65 18.03 -0.64
CA LEU A 140 3.82 17.63 0.17
C LEU A 140 3.83 16.13 0.52
N THR A 141 2.69 15.53 0.72
CA THR A 141 2.53 14.12 1.14
C THR A 141 2.02 13.22 0.02
N GLN A 142 2.13 13.68 -1.24
CA GLN A 142 1.69 12.90 -2.40
C GLN A 142 2.34 11.52 -2.41
N LYS A 143 1.52 10.49 -2.65
CA LYS A 143 1.98 9.12 -2.91
C LYS A 143 2.18 8.91 -4.40
N ASN A 144 3.09 8.01 -4.78
CA ASN A 144 3.30 7.68 -6.18
C ASN A 144 2.19 6.75 -6.72
N GLU A 145 1.94 6.84 -8.03
CA GLU A 145 0.92 6.04 -8.69
C GLU A 145 1.23 4.53 -8.66
N ALA A 146 2.50 4.15 -8.71
CA ALA A 146 2.91 2.74 -8.70
C ALA A 146 2.45 2.03 -7.42
N LEU A 147 2.56 2.70 -6.25
CA LEU A 147 2.06 2.18 -4.99
C LEU A 147 0.54 1.93 -5.02
N LEU A 148 -0.22 2.98 -5.43
CA LEU A 148 -1.68 2.90 -5.45
C LEU A 148 -2.16 1.88 -6.48
N ARG A 149 -1.49 1.77 -7.65
CA ARG A 149 -1.77 0.75 -8.65
C ARG A 149 -1.67 -0.66 -8.05
N ARG A 150 -0.59 -0.95 -7.32
CA ARG A 150 -0.40 -2.26 -6.67
C ARG A 150 -1.51 -2.58 -5.68
N ILE A 151 -1.85 -1.64 -4.80
CA ILE A 151 -2.91 -1.80 -3.80
C ILE A 151 -4.27 -2.01 -4.48
N ILE A 152 -4.62 -1.15 -5.43
CA ILE A 152 -5.92 -1.21 -6.13
C ILE A 152 -6.03 -2.49 -6.95
N PHE A 153 -4.95 -2.89 -7.66
CA PHE A 153 -4.91 -4.13 -8.42
C PHE A 153 -5.18 -5.36 -7.56
N SER A 154 -4.52 -5.43 -6.41
CA SER A 154 -4.63 -6.62 -5.54
C SER A 154 -5.99 -6.75 -4.85
N ALA A 155 -6.71 -5.64 -4.63
CA ALA A 155 -7.91 -5.60 -3.80
C ALA A 155 -9.21 -5.37 -4.58
N THR A 156 -9.15 -5.08 -5.90
CA THR A 156 -10.35 -4.70 -6.67
C THR A 156 -10.33 -5.24 -8.10
N GLY A 157 -11.52 -5.43 -8.69
CA GLY A 157 -11.75 -5.66 -10.11
C GLY A 157 -12.23 -4.41 -10.87
N GLU A 158 -12.37 -4.50 -12.20
CA GLU A 158 -12.98 -3.42 -13.00
C GLU A 158 -14.41 -3.14 -12.53
N GLY A 159 -14.75 -1.87 -12.37
CA GLY A 159 -16.07 -1.42 -11.92
C GLY A 159 -16.26 -1.34 -10.41
N ASP A 160 -15.35 -1.90 -9.60
CA ASP A 160 -15.39 -1.76 -8.15
C ASP A 160 -15.15 -0.32 -7.71
N ILE A 161 -15.59 0.00 -6.49
CA ILE A 161 -15.48 1.34 -5.91
C ILE A 161 -14.27 1.42 -4.98
N VAL A 162 -13.42 2.41 -5.20
CA VAL A 162 -12.29 2.77 -4.34
C VAL A 162 -12.65 4.04 -3.58
N LEU A 163 -12.61 3.98 -2.25
CA LEU A 163 -12.81 5.14 -1.37
C LEU A 163 -11.48 5.56 -0.75
N ASP A 164 -11.12 6.82 -0.88
CA ASP A 164 -10.04 7.44 -0.11
C ASP A 164 -10.58 8.67 0.63
N PHE A 165 -10.65 8.58 1.95
CA PHE A 165 -11.14 9.65 2.82
C PHE A 165 -10.01 10.54 3.40
N CYS A 166 -8.81 10.41 2.85
CA CYS A 166 -7.63 11.25 3.10
C CYS A 166 -6.91 11.50 1.77
N ALA A 167 -7.66 11.93 0.77
CA ALA A 167 -7.28 11.89 -0.65
C ALA A 167 -6.06 12.75 -1.02
N GLY A 168 -5.79 13.81 -0.25
CA GLY A 168 -4.63 14.67 -0.45
C GLY A 168 -4.52 15.17 -1.89
N SER A 169 -3.48 14.71 -2.60
CA SER A 169 -3.27 15.06 -4.01
C SER A 169 -4.24 14.41 -5.01
N GLY A 170 -5.09 13.49 -4.55
CA GLY A 170 -6.01 12.73 -5.42
C GLY A 170 -5.37 11.58 -6.20
N THR A 171 -4.16 11.16 -5.87
CA THR A 171 -3.45 10.09 -6.60
C THR A 171 -4.26 8.80 -6.65
N THR A 172 -4.94 8.43 -5.54
CA THR A 172 -5.81 7.25 -5.49
C THR A 172 -6.90 7.29 -6.56
N GLY A 173 -7.58 8.43 -6.71
CA GLY A 173 -8.62 8.63 -7.72
C GLY A 173 -8.06 8.58 -9.14
N ALA A 174 -6.90 9.20 -9.38
CA ALA A 174 -6.24 9.18 -10.69
C ALA A 174 -5.89 7.74 -11.11
N VAL A 175 -5.35 6.95 -10.20
CA VAL A 175 -5.00 5.55 -10.47
C VAL A 175 -6.25 4.68 -10.64
N ALA A 176 -7.26 4.83 -9.76
CA ALA A 176 -8.52 4.11 -9.88
C ALA A 176 -9.18 4.37 -11.25
N HIS A 177 -9.21 5.62 -11.71
CA HIS A 177 -9.71 5.99 -13.02
C HIS A 177 -8.94 5.29 -14.15
N LYS A 178 -7.60 5.36 -14.14
CA LYS A 178 -6.75 4.68 -15.14
C LYS A 178 -6.98 3.17 -15.18
N MET A 179 -7.34 2.57 -14.05
CA MET A 179 -7.62 1.14 -13.91
C MET A 179 -9.10 0.78 -14.12
N LYS A 180 -9.95 1.72 -14.54
CA LYS A 180 -11.40 1.54 -14.74
C LYS A 180 -12.16 1.13 -13.46
N ARG A 181 -11.73 1.64 -12.29
CA ARG A 181 -12.47 1.55 -11.05
C ARG A 181 -13.28 2.82 -10.87
N GLN A 182 -14.41 2.72 -10.20
CA GLN A 182 -15.10 3.89 -9.67
C GLN A 182 -14.34 4.41 -8.45
N TYR A 183 -14.47 5.69 -8.13
CA TYR A 183 -13.76 6.25 -6.98
C TYR A 183 -14.54 7.35 -6.29
N ILE A 184 -14.37 7.44 -4.98
CA ILE A 184 -14.89 8.51 -4.11
C ILE A 184 -13.71 9.07 -3.33
N MET A 185 -13.46 10.38 -3.48
CA MET A 185 -12.35 11.08 -2.83
C MET A 185 -12.91 12.12 -1.85
N VAL A 186 -12.38 12.11 -0.63
CA VAL A 186 -12.72 13.07 0.42
C VAL A 186 -11.42 13.63 1.01
N GLU A 187 -11.35 14.96 1.21
CA GLU A 187 -10.21 15.65 1.80
C GLU A 187 -10.65 16.55 2.97
#